data_b5535f98e38941a62af65f6d2f3f2217
#
_entry.id   b5535f98e38941a62af65f6d2f3f2217
#
_cell.length_a   1.000
_cell.length_b   1.000
_cell.length_c   1.000
_cell.angle_alpha   90.00
_cell.angle_beta   90.00
_cell.angle_gamma   90.00
#
_symmetry.space_group_name_H-M   'P 1'
#
loop_
_entity.id
_entity.type
_entity.pdbx_description
1 polymer ?
#
loop_
_entity_poly.entity_id
_entity_poly.type
_entity_poly.pdbx_seq_one_letter_code
_entity_poly.pdbx_strand_id
1 'polypeptide(L)'
;RQIDERFIDLFYRQGRVREAFETYVHEDYIQHNPLAPDGRAAAIAALEPYFASQPQAVRGGHRVIVDGDLAAVHVRARQNPQDRGFAIVDILRLENGKIVEHWDVIQAVPEQSANPHPMF
;
A
#
# COMPACT_ATOMS: atom_id res chain seq x y z
N ARG A 1 14.44 -3.85 3.33
CA ARG A 1 13.65 -4.89 2.62
C ARG A 1 12.71 -5.64 3.56
N GLN A 2 13.20 -6.12 4.70
CA GLN A 2 12.36 -6.87 5.65
C GLN A 2 11.19 -6.04 6.19
N ILE A 3 11.44 -4.78 6.55
CA ILE A 3 10.41 -3.90 7.10
C ILE A 3 9.34 -3.64 6.04
N ASP A 4 9.75 -3.33 4.81
CA ASP A 4 8.83 -3.07 3.71
C ASP A 4 7.97 -4.31 3.42
N GLU A 5 8.58 -5.48 3.35
CA GLU A 5 7.88 -6.72 3.06
C GLU A 5 6.89 -7.09 4.18
N ARG A 6 7.29 -6.91 5.45
CA ARG A 6 6.41 -7.18 6.60
C ARG A 6 5.25 -6.19 6.65
N PHE A 7 5.51 -4.91 6.40
CA PHE A 7 4.47 -3.90 6.35
C PHE A 7 3.46 -4.22 5.26
N ILE A 8 3.92 -4.51 4.05
CA ILE A 8 3.06 -4.80 2.91
C ILE A 8 2.22 -6.06 3.16
N ASP A 9 2.81 -7.10 3.72
CA ASP A 9 2.08 -8.31 4.05
C ASP A 9 0.99 -8.04 5.09
N LEU A 10 1.33 -7.37 6.17
CA LEU A 10 0.42 -7.10 7.27
C LEU A 10 -0.70 -6.15 6.84
N PHE A 11 -0.35 -5.10 6.10
CA PHE A 11 -1.29 -4.08 5.66
C PHE A 11 -2.18 -4.56 4.52
N TYR A 12 -1.59 -4.95 3.40
CA TYR A 12 -2.36 -5.30 2.21
C TYR A 12 -2.93 -6.72 2.28
N ARG A 13 -2.09 -7.69 2.52
CA ARG A 13 -2.55 -9.09 2.44
C ARG A 13 -3.43 -9.48 3.61
N GLN A 14 -3.06 -9.08 4.83
CA GLN A 14 -3.81 -9.43 6.03
C GLN A 14 -4.87 -8.39 6.41
N GLY A 15 -4.79 -7.17 5.87
CA GLY A 15 -5.74 -6.10 6.17
C GLY A 15 -5.67 -5.57 7.59
N ARG A 16 -4.56 -5.79 8.29
CA ARG A 16 -4.37 -5.35 9.68
C ARG A 16 -3.79 -3.94 9.71
N VAL A 17 -4.63 -2.98 9.37
CA VAL A 17 -4.22 -1.58 9.18
C VAL A 17 -3.54 -1.00 10.42
N ARG A 18 -4.21 -1.04 11.56
CA ARG A 18 -3.70 -0.43 12.79
C ARG A 18 -2.37 -1.05 13.21
N GLU A 19 -2.30 -2.38 13.23
CA GLU A 19 -1.08 -3.10 13.61
C GLU A 19 0.08 -2.77 12.68
N ALA A 20 -0.19 -2.71 11.37
CA ALA A 20 0.84 -2.40 10.37
C ALA A 20 1.41 -0.99 10.60
N PHE A 21 0.54 0.00 10.75
CA PHE A 21 0.97 1.39 10.93
C PHE A 21 1.65 1.61 12.28
N GLU A 22 1.10 1.08 13.36
CA GLU A 22 1.69 1.25 14.70
C GLU A 22 3.04 0.55 14.83
N THR A 23 3.24 -0.56 14.13
CA THR A 23 4.49 -1.32 14.21
C THR A 23 5.59 -0.75 13.31
N TYR A 24 5.25 -0.35 12.08
CA TYR A 24 6.26 -0.06 11.05
C TYR A 24 6.31 1.38 10.57
N VAL A 25 5.32 2.21 10.88
CA VAL A 25 5.23 3.59 10.37
C VAL A 25 5.46 4.57 11.49
N HIS A 26 6.29 5.57 11.24
CA HIS A 26 6.55 6.65 12.19
C HIS A 26 5.27 7.47 12.43
N GLU A 27 5.10 7.94 13.66
CA GLU A 27 3.91 8.73 14.06
C GLU A 27 3.68 9.93 13.15
N ASP A 28 4.75 10.61 12.76
CA ASP A 28 4.71 11.85 11.97
C ASP A 28 5.08 11.63 10.50
N TYR A 29 4.79 10.45 9.92
CA TYR A 29 5.20 10.19 8.56
C TYR A 29 4.59 11.20 7.58
N ILE A 30 5.36 11.48 6.50
CA ILE A 30 5.00 12.45 5.47
C ILE A 30 4.22 11.73 4.38
N GLN A 31 3.06 12.28 4.01
CA GLN A 31 2.18 11.69 3.01
C GLN A 31 2.15 12.55 1.75
N HIS A 32 2.42 11.93 0.59
CA HIS A 32 2.36 12.61 -0.71
C HIS A 32 1.11 12.25 -1.53
N ASN A 33 0.30 11.31 -1.07
CA ASN A 33 -1.00 11.08 -1.70
C ASN A 33 -1.90 12.29 -1.44
N PRO A 34 -2.41 12.98 -2.47
CA PRO A 34 -3.14 14.23 -2.29
C PRO A 34 -4.49 14.07 -1.58
N LEU A 35 -4.97 12.84 -1.43
CA LEU A 35 -6.25 12.56 -0.78
C LEU A 35 -6.11 12.24 0.71
N ALA A 36 -4.88 12.27 1.25
CA ALA A 36 -4.64 11.90 2.64
C ALA A 36 -3.74 12.92 3.34
N PRO A 37 -4.01 13.27 4.60
CA PRO A 37 -3.13 14.16 5.37
C PRO A 37 -1.91 13.40 5.89
N ASP A 38 -0.94 14.15 6.42
CA ASP A 38 0.21 13.59 7.09
C ASP A 38 -0.18 12.86 8.38
N GLY A 39 0.71 11.96 8.81
CA GLY A 39 0.63 11.33 10.11
C GLY A 39 -0.05 9.97 10.12
N ARG A 40 0.46 9.13 11.01
CA ARG A 40 -0.01 7.76 11.18
C ARG A 40 -1.46 7.68 11.66
N ALA A 41 -1.84 8.54 12.60
CA ALA A 41 -3.18 8.51 13.18
C ALA A 41 -4.25 8.79 12.12
N ALA A 42 -4.02 9.76 11.22
CA ALA A 42 -4.95 10.08 10.14
C ALA A 42 -5.08 8.93 9.14
N ALA A 43 -3.97 8.26 8.83
CA ALA A 43 -3.99 7.10 7.95
C ALA A 43 -4.82 5.96 8.53
N ILE A 44 -4.63 5.64 9.80
CA ILE A 44 -5.39 4.60 10.48
C ILE A 44 -6.88 4.95 10.49
N ALA A 45 -7.21 6.20 10.84
CA ALA A 45 -8.60 6.65 10.91
C ALA A 45 -9.33 6.54 9.56
N ALA A 46 -8.62 6.75 8.45
CA ALA A 46 -9.19 6.65 7.11
C ALA A 46 -9.23 5.22 6.59
N LEU A 47 -8.14 4.47 6.75
CA LEU A 47 -7.97 3.17 6.11
C LEU A 47 -8.62 2.02 6.87
N GLU A 48 -8.63 2.06 8.20
CA GLU A 48 -9.20 0.96 8.99
C GLU A 48 -10.69 0.74 8.67
N PRO A 49 -11.57 1.76 8.69
CA PRO A 49 -12.95 1.56 8.30
C PRO A 49 -13.13 1.25 6.82
N TYR A 50 -12.27 1.80 5.95
CA TYR A 50 -12.33 1.52 4.52
C TYR A 50 -12.05 0.04 4.25
N PHE A 51 -11.00 -0.52 4.87
CA PHE A 51 -10.68 -1.93 4.73
C PHE A 51 -11.78 -2.82 5.34
N ALA A 52 -12.34 -2.41 6.47
CA ALA A 52 -13.42 -3.16 7.11
C ALA A 52 -14.69 -3.19 6.24
N SER A 53 -14.90 -2.18 5.40
CA SER A 53 -16.03 -2.14 4.47
C SER A 53 -15.89 -3.08 3.28
N GLN A 54 -14.70 -3.68 3.09
CA GLN A 54 -14.39 -4.55 1.97
C GLN A 54 -13.87 -5.92 2.45
N PRO A 55 -14.72 -6.73 3.08
CA PRO A 55 -14.26 -7.99 3.70
C PRO A 55 -13.81 -9.04 2.69
N GLN A 56 -14.19 -8.91 1.41
CA GLN A 56 -13.79 -9.85 0.35
C GLN A 56 -12.62 -9.33 -0.48
N ALA A 57 -12.01 -8.24 -0.07
CA ALA A 57 -10.91 -7.63 -0.81
C ALA A 57 -9.71 -8.57 -0.91
N VAL A 58 -9.06 -8.54 -2.08
CA VAL A 58 -7.83 -9.27 -2.34
C VAL A 58 -6.76 -8.24 -2.69
N ARG A 59 -5.76 -8.11 -1.83
CA ARG A 59 -4.68 -7.13 -1.98
C ARG A 59 -3.35 -7.81 -1.74
N GLY A 60 -2.32 -7.39 -2.47
CA GLY A 60 -1.01 -7.95 -2.23
C GLY A 60 0.07 -7.34 -3.11
N GLY A 61 1.32 -7.44 -2.63
CA GLY A 61 2.49 -7.00 -3.35
C GLY A 61 2.94 -8.07 -4.36
N HIS A 62 3.27 -7.62 -5.56
CA HIS A 62 3.81 -8.47 -6.62
C HIS A 62 5.33 -8.43 -6.66
N ARG A 63 5.92 -7.27 -6.37
CA ARG A 63 7.37 -7.12 -6.33
C ARG A 63 7.79 -5.96 -5.44
N VAL A 64 8.97 -6.10 -4.85
CA VAL A 64 9.57 -5.07 -3.99
C VAL A 64 10.96 -4.79 -4.54
N ILE A 65 11.25 -3.51 -4.80
CA ILE A 65 12.54 -3.03 -5.28
C ILE A 65 13.09 -2.08 -4.23
N VAL A 66 14.31 -2.32 -3.75
CA VAL A 66 14.91 -1.52 -2.69
C VAL A 66 16.19 -0.88 -3.21
N ASP A 67 16.32 0.41 -2.97
CA ASP A 67 17.53 1.18 -3.26
C ASP A 67 17.81 2.13 -2.08
N GLY A 68 18.83 1.80 -1.27
CA GLY A 68 19.16 2.59 -0.09
C GLY A 68 18.01 2.61 0.91
N ASP A 69 17.57 3.81 1.25
CA ASP A 69 16.47 4.02 2.20
C ASP A 69 15.09 4.03 1.53
N LEU A 70 15.02 3.81 0.21
CA LEU A 70 13.77 3.81 -0.55
C LEU A 70 13.38 2.39 -0.97
N ALA A 71 12.08 2.11 -0.93
CA ALA A 71 11.53 0.89 -1.48
C ALA A 71 10.34 1.23 -2.37
N ALA A 72 10.27 0.59 -3.53
CA ALA A 72 9.11 0.65 -4.41
C ALA A 72 8.40 -0.70 -4.36
N VAL A 73 7.10 -0.68 -4.10
CA VAL A 73 6.28 -1.89 -4.01
C VAL A 73 5.18 -1.84 -5.05
N HIS A 74 5.16 -2.84 -5.93
CA HIS A 74 4.13 -2.96 -6.96
C HIS A 74 2.99 -3.82 -6.41
N VAL A 75 1.81 -3.24 -6.28
CA VAL A 75 0.67 -3.82 -5.55
C VAL A 75 -0.53 -3.96 -6.48
N ARG A 76 -1.28 -5.03 -6.30
CA ARG A 76 -2.61 -5.21 -6.86
C ARG A 76 -3.64 -5.11 -5.74
N ALA A 77 -4.67 -4.28 -5.92
CA ALA A 77 -5.76 -4.14 -4.96
C ALA A 77 -7.10 -4.34 -5.66
N ARG A 78 -7.92 -5.28 -5.14
CA ARG A 78 -9.25 -5.62 -5.66
C ARG A 78 -10.25 -5.68 -4.51
N GLN A 79 -11.49 -5.23 -4.77
CA GLN A 79 -12.56 -5.31 -3.76
C GLN A 79 -13.04 -6.75 -3.53
N ASN A 80 -12.88 -7.60 -4.54
CA ASN A 80 -13.22 -9.03 -4.51
C ASN A 80 -12.44 -9.74 -5.63
N PRO A 81 -12.45 -11.10 -5.68
CA PRO A 81 -11.68 -11.84 -6.70
C PRO A 81 -12.09 -11.56 -8.16
N GLN A 82 -13.30 -11.05 -8.40
CA GLN A 82 -13.79 -10.76 -9.75
C GLN A 82 -13.55 -9.32 -10.18
N ASP A 83 -13.15 -8.45 -9.27
CA ASP A 83 -12.85 -7.05 -9.57
C ASP A 83 -11.53 -6.93 -10.33
N ARG A 84 -11.50 -6.05 -11.35
CA ARG A 84 -10.24 -5.73 -12.04
C ARG A 84 -9.28 -4.96 -11.12
N GLY A 85 -9.83 -4.07 -10.29
CA GLY A 85 -9.10 -3.36 -9.26
C GLY A 85 -8.15 -2.29 -9.76
N PHE A 86 -7.08 -2.11 -8.98
CA PHE A 86 -6.09 -1.07 -9.19
C PHE A 86 -4.68 -1.65 -9.19
N ALA A 87 -3.83 -1.08 -10.04
CA ALA A 87 -2.39 -1.23 -9.95
C ALA A 87 -1.85 -0.04 -9.16
N ILE A 88 -1.05 -0.32 -8.15
CA ILE A 88 -0.50 0.69 -7.25
C ILE A 88 1.01 0.52 -7.21
N VAL A 89 1.73 1.63 -7.25
CA VAL A 89 3.15 1.64 -6.87
C VAL A 89 3.26 2.52 -5.63
N ASP A 90 3.57 1.89 -4.51
CA ASP A 90 3.90 2.59 -3.27
C ASP A 90 5.41 2.78 -3.20
N ILE A 91 5.84 3.99 -2.87
CA ILE A 91 7.24 4.28 -2.58
C ILE A 91 7.32 4.64 -1.11
N LEU A 92 8.20 3.96 -0.39
CA LEU A 92 8.37 4.12 1.05
C LEU A 92 9.81 4.53 1.34
N ARG A 93 9.99 5.54 2.19
CA ARG A 93 11.32 5.89 2.71
C ARG A 93 11.42 5.45 4.15
N LEU A 94 12.52 4.77 4.48
CA LEU A 94 12.78 4.27 5.82
C LEU A 94 13.86 5.09 6.50
N GLU A 95 13.69 5.26 7.82
CA GLU A 95 14.68 5.90 8.67
C GLU A 95 14.59 5.27 10.05
N ASN A 96 15.72 4.81 10.57
CA ASN A 96 15.79 4.19 11.91
C ASN A 96 14.77 3.06 12.12
N GLY A 97 14.58 2.23 11.09
CA GLY A 97 13.71 1.06 11.18
C GLY A 97 12.21 1.36 11.05
N LYS A 98 11.85 2.57 10.66
CA LYS A 98 10.46 2.99 10.47
C LYS A 98 10.25 3.60 9.10
N ILE A 99 9.02 3.45 8.58
CA ILE A 99 8.58 4.15 7.38
C ILE A 99 8.26 5.59 7.77
N VAL A 100 8.96 6.55 7.18
CA VAL A 100 8.85 7.97 7.52
C VAL A 100 8.23 8.82 6.41
N GLU A 101 8.10 8.27 5.20
CA GLU A 101 7.56 8.99 4.06
C GLU A 101 6.98 8.04 3.04
N HIS A 102 5.87 8.46 2.39
CA HIS A 102 5.13 7.63 1.46
C HIS A 102 4.68 8.42 0.25
N TRP A 103 4.91 7.87 -0.93
CA TRP A 103 4.35 8.31 -2.21
C TRP A 103 3.59 7.15 -2.82
N ASP A 104 2.59 7.42 -3.63
CA ASP A 104 1.99 6.38 -4.44
C ASP A 104 1.49 6.90 -5.78
N VAL A 105 1.34 5.98 -6.72
CA VAL A 105 0.68 6.19 -7.99
C VAL A 105 -0.31 5.05 -8.16
N ILE A 106 -1.57 5.41 -8.41
CA ILE A 106 -2.67 4.45 -8.48
C ILE A 106 -3.33 4.57 -9.85
N GLN A 107 -3.48 3.43 -10.53
CA GLN A 107 -4.14 3.37 -11.82
C GLN A 107 -5.18 2.26 -11.84
N ALA A 108 -6.40 2.59 -12.23
CA ALA A 108 -7.44 1.58 -12.41
C ALA A 108 -7.05 0.63 -13.55
N VAL A 109 -7.26 -0.66 -13.35
CA VAL A 109 -7.03 -1.65 -14.39
C VAL A 109 -8.16 -1.52 -15.43
N PRO A 110 -7.83 -1.24 -16.71
CA PRO A 110 -8.86 -1.01 -17.71
C PRO A 110 -9.56 -2.30 -18.11
N GLU A 111 -10.80 -2.16 -18.62
CA GLU A 111 -11.55 -3.29 -19.15
C GLU A 111 -10.90 -3.87 -20.39
N GLN A 112 -10.30 -3.02 -21.22
CA GLN A 112 -9.65 -3.42 -22.46
C GLN A 112 -8.20 -2.98 -22.45
N SER A 113 -7.34 -3.86 -22.95
CA SER A 113 -5.91 -3.61 -23.05
C SER A 113 -5.46 -3.75 -24.49
N ALA A 114 -4.49 -2.93 -24.90
CA ALA A 114 -3.90 -2.98 -26.23
C ALA A 114 -2.98 -4.19 -26.43
N ASN A 115 -2.65 -4.92 -25.35
CA ASN A 115 -1.78 -6.09 -25.40
C ASN A 115 -2.29 -7.15 -24.41
N PRO A 116 -1.81 -8.42 -24.50
CA PRO A 116 -2.30 -9.50 -23.64
C PRO A 116 -1.62 -9.59 -22.28
N HIS A 117 -0.82 -8.61 -21.91
CA HIS A 117 -0.04 -8.67 -20.67
C HIS A 117 -0.76 -7.95 -19.55
N PRO A 118 -0.82 -8.53 -18.33
CA PRO A 118 -1.40 -7.84 -17.18
C PRO A 118 -0.51 -6.69 -16.72
N MET A 119 -1.06 -5.82 -15.90
CA MET A 119 -0.32 -4.70 -15.30
C MET A 119 0.57 -5.12 -14.12
N PHE A 120 0.68 -6.40 -13.89
CA PHE A 120 1.39 -6.96 -12.73
C PHE A 120 2.47 -7.92 -13.07
#